data_80f1bdbcc9a802022cfb05e3b53d0c35
#
_entry.id   80f1bdbcc9a802022cfb05e3b53d0c35
#
_cell.length_a   1.000
_cell.length_b   1.000
_cell.length_c   1.000
_cell.angle_alpha   90.00
_cell.angle_beta   90.00
_cell.angle_gamma   90.00
#
_symmetry.space_group_name_H-M   'P 1'
#
loop_
_entity.id
_entity.type
_entity.pdbx_description
1 polymer ?
#
loop_
_entity_poly.entity_id
_entity_poly.type
_entity_poly.pdbx_seq_one_letter_code
_entity_poly.pdbx_strand_id
1 'polypeptide(L)'
;SREKIDARGLYVLPGLIEPHVHYGYRGNLKRHFQSETASAALGGITTIIPFYRDIENPTGLYENIPDLKTMAEAHVHIDFSLHLLLITRKQLMNVDRYFYDYGIPSFKFYMAYKGEDAKSIGLTGNETDDGFLLEGFSKLAGIFGAVACVHAENIEIILALIKKFKGK
;
A
#
# COMPACT_ATOMS: atom_id res chain seq x y z
N SER A 1 38.47 11.28 5.67
CA SER A 1 38.86 10.17 4.79
C SER A 1 37.57 9.51 4.30
N ARG A 2 37.43 9.37 2.99
CA ARG A 2 36.34 8.58 2.44
C ARG A 2 36.62 7.11 2.73
N GLU A 3 35.70 6.44 3.38
CA GLU A 3 35.74 4.99 3.59
C GLU A 3 35.88 4.29 2.23
N LYS A 4 36.77 3.31 2.15
CA LYS A 4 36.95 2.48 0.95
C LYS A 4 36.54 1.06 1.29
N ILE A 5 35.62 0.51 0.54
CA ILE A 5 35.20 -0.88 0.65
C ILE A 5 35.88 -1.69 -0.45
N ASP A 6 36.60 -2.75 -0.07
CA ASP A 6 37.19 -3.69 -1.02
C ASP A 6 36.16 -4.70 -1.46
N ALA A 7 35.69 -4.57 -2.70
CA ALA A 7 34.65 -5.44 -3.29
C ALA A 7 35.23 -6.49 -4.25
N ARG A 8 36.53 -6.78 -4.21
CA ARG A 8 37.14 -7.81 -5.09
C ARG A 8 36.54 -9.17 -4.83
N GLY A 9 36.03 -9.81 -5.91
CA GLY A 9 35.34 -11.10 -5.83
C GLY A 9 33.87 -11.03 -5.38
N LEU A 10 33.32 -9.83 -5.18
CA LEU A 10 31.93 -9.59 -4.81
C LEU A 10 31.15 -8.93 -5.96
N TYR A 11 29.85 -9.13 -5.99
CA TYR A 11 28.94 -8.36 -6.84
C TYR A 11 28.53 -7.08 -6.10
N VAL A 12 28.61 -5.95 -6.79
CA VAL A 12 28.06 -4.68 -6.30
C VAL A 12 26.78 -4.40 -7.09
N LEU A 13 25.65 -4.42 -6.42
CA LEU A 13 24.33 -4.25 -7.01
C LEU A 13 23.66 -3.00 -6.43
N PRO A 14 22.72 -2.35 -7.17
CA PRO A 14 21.82 -1.39 -6.57
C PRO A 14 21.04 -2.04 -5.41
N GLY A 15 20.67 -1.24 -4.41
CA GLY A 15 19.81 -1.71 -3.35
C GLY A 15 18.45 -2.18 -3.90
N LEU A 16 17.90 -3.23 -3.31
CA LEU A 16 16.61 -3.76 -3.73
C LEU A 16 15.47 -2.84 -3.30
N ILE A 17 14.42 -2.78 -4.12
CA ILE A 17 13.17 -2.09 -3.80
C ILE A 17 12.11 -3.16 -3.53
N GLU A 18 11.48 -3.09 -2.35
CA GLU A 18 10.35 -3.95 -2.01
C GLU A 18 9.03 -3.17 -2.14
N PRO A 19 8.26 -3.40 -3.24
CA PRO A 19 7.05 -2.64 -3.52
C PRO A 19 5.78 -3.27 -2.91
N HIS A 20 5.88 -4.35 -2.14
CA HIS A 20 4.69 -5.05 -1.67
C HIS A 20 4.80 -5.56 -0.23
N VAL A 21 4.69 -4.65 0.72
CA VAL A 21 4.63 -4.98 2.15
C VAL A 21 3.42 -4.38 2.83
N HIS A 22 2.96 -5.00 3.93
CA HIS A 22 1.81 -4.55 4.70
C HIS A 22 2.25 -4.23 6.13
N TYR A 23 2.30 -2.94 6.47
CA TYR A 23 2.62 -2.46 7.81
C TYR A 23 1.35 -1.99 8.54
N GLY A 24 1.31 -2.19 9.85
CA GLY A 24 0.18 -1.76 10.71
C GLY A 24 -1.09 -2.60 10.59
N TYR A 25 -1.18 -3.54 9.66
CA TYR A 25 -2.38 -4.33 9.45
C TYR A 25 -2.76 -5.22 10.64
N ARG A 26 -1.75 -5.83 11.28
CA ARG A 26 -1.90 -6.64 12.51
C ARG A 26 -0.81 -6.26 13.50
N GLY A 27 -0.87 -5.04 14.03
CA GLY A 27 0.12 -4.57 14.97
C GLY A 27 0.31 -3.07 14.96
N ASN A 28 1.30 -2.62 15.71
CA ASN A 28 1.62 -1.21 15.82
C ASN A 28 2.43 -0.73 14.60
N LEU A 29 1.87 0.19 13.83
CA LEU A 29 2.46 0.72 12.59
C LEU A 29 3.86 1.31 12.83
N LYS A 30 4.03 2.11 13.89
CA LYS A 30 5.32 2.70 14.27
C LYS A 30 6.38 1.63 14.53
N ARG A 31 6.01 0.56 15.26
CA ARG A 31 6.93 -0.56 15.52
C ARG A 31 7.30 -1.28 14.23
N HIS A 32 6.35 -1.47 13.32
CA HIS A 32 6.63 -2.09 12.03
C HIS A 32 7.60 -1.24 11.20
N PHE A 33 7.44 0.07 11.15
CA PHE A 33 8.44 0.93 10.48
C PHE A 33 9.83 0.75 11.08
N GLN A 34 9.95 0.58 12.38
CA GLN A 34 11.25 0.39 13.02
C GLN A 34 11.83 -1.02 12.79
N SER A 35 11.08 -2.08 13.14
CA SER A 35 11.61 -3.46 13.16
C SER A 35 11.73 -4.05 11.77
N GLU A 36 10.70 -3.86 10.91
CA GLU A 36 10.66 -4.48 9.60
C GLU A 36 11.61 -3.80 8.61
N THR A 37 11.82 -2.48 8.73
CA THR A 37 12.81 -1.81 7.88
C THR A 37 14.23 -2.13 8.27
N ALA A 38 14.52 -2.38 9.57
CA ALA A 38 15.81 -2.91 10.00
C ALA A 38 16.08 -4.29 9.40
N SER A 39 15.07 -5.17 9.44
CA SER A 39 15.14 -6.51 8.83
C SER A 39 15.33 -6.44 7.31
N ALA A 40 14.58 -5.56 6.64
CA ALA A 40 14.70 -5.33 5.21
C ALA A 40 16.11 -4.83 4.81
N ALA A 41 16.66 -3.90 5.56
CA ALA A 41 18.04 -3.39 5.36
C ALA A 41 19.08 -4.51 5.44
N LEU A 42 18.94 -5.42 6.42
CA LEU A 42 19.84 -6.58 6.55
C LEU A 42 19.71 -7.54 5.34
N GLY A 43 18.55 -7.57 4.69
CA GLY A 43 18.31 -8.33 3.45
C GLY A 43 18.77 -7.63 2.17
N GLY A 44 19.35 -6.41 2.26
CA GLY A 44 19.81 -5.63 1.10
C GLY A 44 18.72 -4.78 0.44
N ILE A 45 17.55 -4.64 1.07
CA ILE A 45 16.49 -3.73 0.63
C ILE A 45 16.83 -2.33 1.11
N THR A 46 16.78 -1.36 0.21
CA THR A 46 17.08 0.05 0.51
C THR A 46 15.86 0.95 0.39
N THR A 47 14.76 0.44 -0.18
CA THR A 47 13.51 1.18 -0.33
C THR A 47 12.33 0.24 -0.19
N ILE A 48 11.31 0.66 0.55
CA ILE A 48 10.03 -0.06 0.68
C ILE A 48 8.85 0.81 0.25
N ILE A 49 7.79 0.17 -0.24
CA ILE A 49 6.53 0.85 -0.56
C ILE A 49 5.36 0.09 0.10
N PRO A 50 5.13 0.29 1.42
CA PRO A 50 4.05 -0.39 2.12
C PRO A 50 2.67 0.10 1.68
N PHE A 51 1.70 -0.83 1.70
CA PHE A 51 0.29 -0.50 1.55
C PHE A 51 -0.22 0.12 2.84
N TYR A 52 -0.77 1.33 2.71
CA TYR A 52 -1.36 2.05 3.81
C TYR A 52 -2.88 2.20 3.65
N ARG A 53 -3.57 1.98 4.74
CA ARG A 53 -4.96 2.38 4.95
C ARG A 53 -5.11 2.90 6.37
N ASP A 54 -5.99 3.85 6.55
CA ASP A 54 -6.39 4.27 7.89
C ASP A 54 -7.35 3.22 8.47
N ILE A 55 -6.91 2.51 9.51
CA ILE A 55 -7.70 1.44 10.15
C ILE A 55 -8.80 2.04 11.03
N GLU A 56 -8.54 3.19 11.64
CA GLU A 56 -9.49 3.87 12.54
C GLU A 56 -10.57 4.59 11.74
N ASN A 57 -10.23 5.11 10.55
CA ASN A 57 -11.15 5.83 9.67
C ASN A 57 -11.03 5.36 8.21
N PRO A 58 -11.39 4.10 7.90
CA PRO A 58 -11.10 3.48 6.60
C PRO A 58 -11.81 4.15 5.41
N THR A 59 -12.93 4.84 5.63
CA THR A 59 -13.68 5.57 4.59
C THR A 59 -13.41 7.07 4.59
N GLY A 60 -12.60 7.55 5.53
CA GLY A 60 -12.21 8.95 5.66
C GLY A 60 -11.21 9.38 4.59
N LEU A 61 -10.98 10.69 4.51
CA LEU A 61 -9.85 11.22 3.77
C LEU A 61 -8.56 10.98 4.53
N TYR A 62 -7.47 10.84 3.81
CA TYR A 62 -6.14 10.63 4.36
C TYR A 62 -5.48 11.94 4.84
N GLU A 63 -6.17 12.66 5.74
CA GLU A 63 -5.65 13.92 6.32
C GLU A 63 -4.42 13.69 7.22
N ASN A 64 -4.26 12.48 7.72
CA ASN A 64 -3.19 12.06 8.63
C ASN A 64 -1.87 11.69 7.92
N ILE A 65 -1.79 11.75 6.59
CA ILE A 65 -0.57 11.39 5.85
C ILE A 65 0.66 12.23 6.24
N PRO A 66 0.58 13.55 6.44
CA PRO A 66 1.74 14.32 6.87
C PRO A 66 2.30 13.85 8.22
N ASP A 67 1.43 13.58 9.19
CA ASP A 67 1.83 13.07 10.51
C ASP A 67 2.39 11.64 10.42
N LEU A 68 1.77 10.80 9.59
CA LEU A 68 2.24 9.45 9.29
C LEU A 68 3.67 9.49 8.70
N LYS A 69 3.93 10.36 7.73
CA LYS A 69 5.26 10.49 7.13
C LYS A 69 6.29 10.94 8.17
N THR A 70 5.97 11.95 8.96
CA THR A 70 6.83 12.42 10.05
C THR A 70 7.14 11.31 11.05
N MET A 71 6.14 10.54 11.44
CA MET A 71 6.32 9.38 12.32
C MET A 71 7.19 8.31 11.66
N ALA A 72 6.95 7.98 10.40
CA ALA A 72 7.72 6.99 9.66
C ALA A 72 9.19 7.40 9.51
N GLU A 73 9.46 8.63 9.08
CA GLU A 73 10.81 9.19 8.92
C GLU A 73 11.64 9.10 10.21
N ALA A 74 11.01 9.25 11.36
CA ALA A 74 11.68 9.13 12.66
C ALA A 74 12.03 7.68 13.06
N HIS A 75 11.53 6.66 12.33
CA HIS A 75 11.65 5.26 12.74
C HIS A 75 12.18 4.31 11.67
N VAL A 76 12.13 4.69 10.39
CA VAL A 76 12.66 3.85 9.31
C VAL A 76 14.18 3.83 9.27
N HIS A 77 14.75 2.73 8.78
CA HIS A 77 16.17 2.55 8.53
C HIS A 77 16.55 2.65 7.04
N ILE A 78 15.57 2.70 6.16
CA ILE A 78 15.70 2.75 4.70
C ILE A 78 14.68 3.72 4.13
N ASP A 79 14.82 4.07 2.86
CA ASP A 79 13.86 4.93 2.17
C ASP A 79 12.46 4.28 2.08
N PHE A 80 11.42 5.10 2.02
CA PHE A 80 10.06 4.61 1.85
C PHE A 80 9.19 5.53 0.99
N SER A 81 8.18 4.95 0.38
CA SER A 81 7.01 5.62 -0.15
C SER A 81 5.76 4.90 0.37
N LEU A 82 4.58 5.21 -0.18
CA LEU A 82 3.33 4.55 0.24
C LEU A 82 2.47 4.20 -0.98
N HIS A 83 1.75 3.07 -0.89
CA HIS A 83 0.57 2.81 -1.70
C HIS A 83 -0.68 3.14 -0.87
N LEU A 84 -1.48 4.11 -1.27
CA LEU A 84 -2.74 4.40 -0.59
C LEU A 84 -3.85 3.50 -1.10
N LEU A 85 -4.55 2.83 -0.17
CA LEU A 85 -5.74 2.06 -0.49
C LEU A 85 -6.93 3.01 -0.72
N LEU A 86 -7.56 2.93 -1.87
CA LEU A 86 -8.78 3.67 -2.20
C LEU A 86 -9.98 2.72 -2.18
N ILE A 87 -10.95 3.00 -1.32
CA ILE A 87 -12.16 2.18 -1.15
C ILE A 87 -13.46 2.98 -1.25
N THR A 88 -13.38 4.31 -1.34
CA THR A 88 -14.55 5.19 -1.49
C THR A 88 -14.33 6.22 -2.60
N ARG A 89 -15.44 6.64 -3.25
CA ARG A 89 -15.41 7.73 -4.23
C ARG A 89 -14.90 9.04 -3.65
N LYS A 90 -15.17 9.29 -2.37
CA LYS A 90 -14.63 10.45 -1.66
C LYS A 90 -13.09 10.45 -1.63
N GLN A 91 -12.47 9.30 -1.36
CA GLN A 91 -11.01 9.16 -1.42
C GLN A 91 -10.49 9.30 -2.85
N LEU A 92 -11.17 8.67 -3.82
CA LEU A 92 -10.81 8.73 -5.23
C LEU A 92 -10.84 10.16 -5.78
N MET A 93 -11.81 10.99 -5.38
CA MET A 93 -11.90 12.39 -5.80
C MET A 93 -10.75 13.27 -5.25
N ASN A 94 -10.00 12.78 -4.27
CA ASN A 94 -8.89 13.50 -3.65
C ASN A 94 -7.49 12.99 -4.05
N VAL A 95 -7.38 12.12 -5.06
CA VAL A 95 -6.07 11.57 -5.49
C VAL A 95 -5.10 12.63 -5.94
N ASP A 96 -5.56 13.73 -6.54
CA ASP A 96 -4.71 14.86 -6.92
C ASP A 96 -3.98 15.43 -5.70
N ARG A 97 -4.71 15.65 -4.61
CA ARG A 97 -4.14 16.13 -3.34
C ARG A 97 -3.14 15.12 -2.76
N TYR A 98 -3.48 13.85 -2.76
CA TYR A 98 -2.57 12.82 -2.27
C TYR A 98 -1.29 12.76 -3.10
N PHE A 99 -1.40 12.92 -4.41
CA PHE A 99 -0.27 12.89 -5.31
C PHE A 99 0.59 14.16 -5.19
N TYR A 100 -0.01 15.34 -5.38
CA TYR A 100 0.74 16.60 -5.48
C TYR A 100 1.14 17.18 -4.13
N ASP A 101 0.24 17.15 -3.13
CA ASP A 101 0.50 17.79 -1.84
C ASP A 101 1.21 16.82 -0.88
N TYR A 102 0.88 15.53 -0.93
CA TYR A 102 1.44 14.55 -0.01
C TYR A 102 2.56 13.71 -0.64
N GLY A 103 2.79 13.82 -1.96
CA GLY A 103 3.84 13.09 -2.65
C GLY A 103 3.63 11.57 -2.69
N ILE A 104 2.37 11.13 -2.78
CA ILE A 104 2.01 9.71 -2.86
C ILE A 104 1.78 9.32 -4.32
N PRO A 105 2.68 8.57 -4.96
CA PRO A 105 2.57 8.28 -6.39
C PRO A 105 1.69 7.07 -6.71
N SER A 106 1.28 6.28 -5.72
CA SER A 106 0.68 4.97 -5.97
C SER A 106 -0.58 4.72 -5.17
N PHE A 107 -1.58 4.12 -5.84
CA PHE A 107 -2.91 3.91 -5.31
C PHE A 107 -3.33 2.45 -5.49
N LYS A 108 -3.85 1.84 -4.42
CA LYS A 108 -4.27 0.44 -4.39
C LYS A 108 -5.78 0.32 -4.50
N PHE A 109 -6.22 -0.64 -5.31
CA PHE A 109 -7.60 -1.04 -5.48
C PHE A 109 -7.78 -2.53 -5.21
N TYR A 110 -8.99 -2.94 -4.83
CA TYR A 110 -9.37 -4.34 -4.68
C TYR A 110 -10.54 -4.68 -5.60
N MET A 111 -10.44 -5.79 -6.33
CA MET A 111 -11.57 -6.40 -7.05
C MET A 111 -12.29 -7.47 -6.21
N ALA A 112 -11.57 -8.06 -5.24
CA ALA A 112 -12.11 -8.94 -4.22
C ALA A 112 -12.59 -8.15 -2.98
N TYR A 113 -12.93 -8.84 -1.90
CA TYR A 113 -13.33 -8.27 -0.60
C TYR A 113 -14.62 -7.45 -0.66
N LYS A 114 -15.73 -8.14 -0.95
CA LYS A 114 -17.09 -7.60 -0.88
C LYS A 114 -17.87 -8.20 0.30
N GLY A 115 -18.88 -7.49 0.79
CA GLY A 115 -19.79 -7.98 1.84
C GLY A 115 -19.06 -8.34 3.14
N GLU A 116 -19.30 -9.53 3.68
CA GLU A 116 -18.74 -9.99 4.95
C GLU A 116 -17.20 -10.18 4.90
N ASP A 117 -16.66 -10.60 3.73
CA ASP A 117 -15.20 -10.73 3.56
C ASP A 117 -14.50 -9.37 3.71
N ALA A 118 -15.07 -8.32 3.13
CA ALA A 118 -14.56 -6.96 3.29
C ALA A 118 -14.59 -6.50 4.76
N LYS A 119 -15.70 -6.79 5.46
CA LYS A 119 -15.84 -6.47 6.89
C LYS A 119 -14.80 -7.22 7.75
N SER A 120 -14.55 -8.49 7.46
CA SER A 120 -13.60 -9.33 8.22
C SER A 120 -12.18 -8.79 8.21
N ILE A 121 -11.81 -8.04 7.19
CA ILE A 121 -10.51 -7.38 7.05
C ILE A 121 -10.56 -5.87 7.31
N GLY A 122 -11.66 -5.37 7.87
CA GLY A 122 -11.83 -3.96 8.24
C GLY A 122 -12.03 -3.01 7.07
N LEU A 123 -12.57 -3.48 5.94
CA LEU A 123 -12.96 -2.66 4.78
C LEU A 123 -14.46 -2.32 4.82
N THR A 124 -14.95 -1.90 5.95
CA THR A 124 -16.34 -1.43 6.10
C THR A 124 -16.56 -0.18 5.26
N GLY A 125 -17.66 -0.15 4.49
CA GLY A 125 -17.99 0.96 3.60
C GLY A 125 -17.21 0.98 2.28
N ASN A 126 -16.62 -0.16 1.89
CA ASN A 126 -15.98 -0.32 0.59
C ASN A 126 -17.00 -0.16 -0.55
N GLU A 127 -16.76 0.79 -1.43
CA GLU A 127 -17.55 1.10 -2.63
C GLU A 127 -16.95 0.49 -3.91
N THR A 128 -15.88 -0.30 -3.78
CA THR A 128 -15.13 -0.83 -4.92
C THR A 128 -15.97 -1.81 -5.73
N ASP A 129 -16.24 -1.46 -6.97
CA ASP A 129 -16.80 -2.29 -8.03
C ASP A 129 -16.06 -1.99 -9.34
N ASP A 130 -16.44 -2.63 -10.43
CA ASP A 130 -15.78 -2.43 -11.72
C ASP A 130 -15.95 -0.99 -12.23
N GLY A 131 -17.07 -0.33 -11.90
CA GLY A 131 -17.30 1.09 -12.18
C GLY A 131 -16.33 2.00 -11.42
N PHE A 132 -16.13 1.73 -10.12
CA PHE A 132 -15.16 2.43 -9.29
C PHE A 132 -13.72 2.27 -9.84
N LEU A 133 -13.37 1.06 -10.27
CA LEU A 133 -12.05 0.80 -10.88
C LEU A 133 -11.87 1.60 -12.17
N LEU A 134 -12.86 1.58 -13.05
CA LEU A 134 -12.83 2.34 -14.31
C LEU A 134 -12.69 3.85 -14.05
N GLU A 135 -13.46 4.38 -13.10
CA GLU A 135 -13.39 5.78 -12.68
C GLU A 135 -11.99 6.12 -12.12
N GLY A 136 -11.47 5.25 -11.25
CA GLY A 136 -10.15 5.38 -10.65
C GLY A 136 -9.03 5.39 -11.67
N PHE A 137 -9.02 4.44 -12.59
CA PHE A 137 -8.00 4.37 -13.64
C PHE A 137 -8.08 5.56 -14.58
N SER A 138 -9.29 5.98 -14.96
CA SER A 138 -9.49 7.15 -15.80
C SER A 138 -8.94 8.42 -15.15
N LYS A 139 -9.17 8.58 -13.84
CA LYS A 139 -8.65 9.71 -13.08
C LYS A 139 -7.13 9.67 -12.95
N LEU A 140 -6.56 8.52 -12.59
CA LEU A 140 -5.11 8.37 -12.44
C LEU A 140 -4.36 8.50 -13.77
N ALA A 141 -4.95 8.09 -14.89
CA ALA A 141 -4.37 8.27 -16.23
C ALA A 141 -4.12 9.74 -16.58
N GLY A 142 -4.85 10.67 -15.97
CA GLY A 142 -4.63 12.11 -16.10
C GLY A 142 -3.47 12.65 -15.26
N ILE A 143 -2.86 11.85 -14.38
CA ILE A 143 -1.78 12.27 -13.47
C ILE A 143 -0.48 11.58 -13.92
N PHE A 144 0.41 12.33 -14.56
CA PHE A 144 1.68 11.78 -15.03
C PHE A 144 2.52 11.23 -13.87
N GLY A 145 2.89 9.95 -13.93
CA GLY A 145 3.67 9.26 -12.89
C GLY A 145 2.82 8.58 -11.80
N ALA A 146 1.49 8.74 -11.81
CA ALA A 146 0.64 7.98 -10.90
C ALA A 146 0.56 6.49 -11.30
N VAL A 147 0.54 5.61 -10.29
CA VAL A 147 0.48 4.16 -10.47
C VAL A 147 -0.78 3.60 -9.83
N ALA A 148 -1.53 2.77 -10.56
CA ALA A 148 -2.64 1.98 -10.03
C ALA A 148 -2.18 0.54 -9.77
N CYS A 149 -2.31 0.07 -8.52
CA CYS A 149 -2.08 -1.30 -8.11
C CYS A 149 -3.42 -1.99 -7.88
N VAL A 150 -3.61 -3.19 -8.40
CA VAL A 150 -4.87 -3.92 -8.28
C VAL A 150 -4.65 -5.30 -7.66
N HIS A 151 -5.48 -5.63 -6.67
CA HIS A 151 -5.70 -7.00 -6.22
C HIS A 151 -6.84 -7.57 -7.07
N ALA A 152 -6.51 -8.39 -8.05
CA ALA A 152 -7.34 -8.59 -9.24
C ALA A 152 -8.13 -9.92 -9.25
N GLU A 153 -8.39 -10.54 -8.10
CA GLU A 153 -9.25 -11.72 -8.04
C GLU A 153 -10.72 -11.37 -8.31
N ASN A 154 -11.39 -12.25 -9.05
CA ASN A 154 -12.83 -12.15 -9.27
C ASN A 154 -13.60 -12.68 -8.07
N ILE A 155 -14.32 -11.78 -7.37
CA ILE A 155 -15.03 -12.14 -6.13
C ILE A 155 -16.20 -13.10 -6.39
N GLU A 156 -16.88 -13.03 -7.51
CA GLU A 156 -17.98 -13.93 -7.85
C GLU A 156 -17.49 -15.36 -8.03
N ILE A 157 -16.31 -15.55 -8.64
CA ILE A 157 -15.66 -16.87 -8.76
C ILE A 157 -15.26 -17.39 -7.39
N ILE A 158 -14.63 -16.55 -6.55
CA ILE A 158 -14.24 -16.91 -5.18
C ILE A 158 -15.45 -17.38 -4.39
N LEU A 159 -16.53 -16.62 -4.37
CA LEU A 159 -17.76 -16.96 -3.64
C LEU A 159 -18.40 -18.25 -4.16
N ALA A 160 -18.42 -18.47 -5.47
CA ALA A 160 -18.93 -19.70 -6.08
C ALA A 160 -18.09 -20.93 -5.64
N LEU A 161 -16.77 -20.80 -5.61
CA LEU A 161 -15.86 -21.87 -5.17
C LEU A 161 -15.96 -22.13 -3.67
N ILE A 162 -16.04 -21.10 -2.84
CA ILE A 162 -16.30 -21.25 -1.39
C ILE A 162 -17.59 -22.01 -1.16
N LYS A 163 -18.69 -21.65 -1.85
CA LYS A 163 -19.96 -22.37 -1.75
C LYS A 163 -19.83 -23.83 -2.18
N LYS A 164 -19.10 -24.11 -3.27
CA LYS A 164 -18.89 -25.46 -3.80
C LYS A 164 -18.07 -26.36 -2.87
N PHE A 165 -17.10 -25.80 -2.16
CA PHE A 165 -16.17 -26.58 -1.32
C PHE A 165 -16.45 -26.44 0.19
N LYS A 166 -17.45 -25.67 0.59
CA LYS A 166 -17.86 -25.55 1.99
C LYS A 166 -18.37 -26.90 2.50
N GLY A 167 -17.68 -27.46 3.51
CA GLY A 167 -18.02 -28.75 4.12
C GLY A 167 -17.32 -29.96 3.51
N LYS A 168 -16.30 -29.77 2.71
CA LYS A 168 -15.40 -30.82 2.26
C LYS A 168 -14.11 -30.85 3.05
#